data_3e5c9856a2e79d7c311dabdcd814965e
#
_entry.id   3e5c9856a2e79d7c311dabdcd814965e
#
_cell.length_a   1.000
_cell.length_b   1.000
_cell.length_c   1.000
_cell.angle_alpha   90.00
_cell.angle_beta   90.00
_cell.angle_gamma   90.00
#
_symmetry.space_group_name_H-M   'P 1'
#
loop_
_entity.id
_entity.type
_entity.pdbx_description
1 polymer ?
#
loop_
_entity_poly.entity_id
_entity_poly.type
_entity_poly.pdbx_seq_one_letter_code
_entity_poly.pdbx_strand_id
1 'polypeptide(L)'
;VFQWLKDQFFGDLSIEQMLEGVDRVGAGADGLMFFPYLLGERAPLWDSAARGCYHGIDMAHTRFHFARAAMEGVLMNLREIGSVLAEKEKITRIYASGGFTQSPEYVRMLADVFGMEVVLNNTGEAGCIGAALLGLRAMGEIADYSDLRGFVEIAETVPFNEERHQEYNQHFRRFQKLLHEVPFRINDFRGDGG
;
A
#
# COMPACT_ATOMS: atom_id res chain seq x y z
N VAL A 1 -5.50 -7.97 -1.12
CA VAL A 1 -4.33 -8.45 -1.89
C VAL A 1 -3.52 -9.42 -1.03
N PHE A 2 -3.05 -9.03 0.17
CA PHE A 2 -2.18 -9.85 1.00
C PHE A 2 -2.80 -11.22 1.37
N GLN A 3 -4.04 -11.25 1.88
CA GLN A 3 -4.73 -12.50 2.19
C GLN A 3 -4.91 -13.38 0.95
N TRP A 4 -5.27 -12.76 -0.17
CA TRP A 4 -5.39 -13.48 -1.45
C TRP A 4 -4.06 -14.15 -1.86
N LEU A 5 -2.93 -13.44 -1.75
CA LEU A 5 -1.61 -14.02 -2.01
C LEU A 5 -1.31 -15.20 -1.11
N LYS A 6 -1.57 -15.05 0.20
CA LYS A 6 -1.36 -16.10 1.20
C LYS A 6 -2.15 -17.35 0.83
N ASP A 7 -3.43 -17.18 0.50
CA ASP A 7 -4.33 -18.29 0.20
C ASP A 7 -4.00 -18.99 -1.13
N GLN A 8 -3.58 -18.24 -2.14
CA GLN A 8 -3.33 -18.78 -3.48
C GLN A 8 -1.93 -19.35 -3.65
N PHE A 9 -0.90 -18.77 -3.01
CA PHE A 9 0.49 -19.10 -3.31
C PHE A 9 1.29 -19.61 -2.09
N PHE A 10 0.77 -19.47 -0.87
CA PHE A 10 1.50 -19.77 0.36
C PHE A 10 0.68 -20.58 1.36
N GLY A 11 -0.24 -21.44 0.88
CA GLY A 11 -1.03 -22.31 1.74
C GLY A 11 -0.21 -23.24 2.63
N ASP A 12 1.00 -23.54 2.22
CA ASP A 12 1.98 -24.41 2.90
C ASP A 12 2.85 -23.70 3.96
N LEU A 13 2.81 -22.37 4.05
CA LEU A 13 3.62 -21.57 4.98
C LEU A 13 2.76 -20.83 5.99
N SER A 14 3.32 -20.45 7.14
CA SER A 14 2.71 -19.42 7.99
C SER A 14 2.90 -18.00 7.39
N ILE A 15 2.18 -17.01 7.92
CA ILE A 15 2.36 -15.61 7.50
C ILE A 15 3.79 -15.15 7.78
N GLU A 16 4.33 -15.50 8.95
CA GLU A 16 5.70 -15.15 9.35
C GLU A 16 6.72 -15.74 8.39
N GLN A 17 6.61 -17.03 8.05
CA GLN A 17 7.50 -17.70 7.09
C GLN A 17 7.41 -17.07 5.68
N MET A 18 6.21 -16.68 5.25
CA MET A 18 6.02 -15.97 3.99
C MET A 18 6.75 -14.62 4.03
N LEU A 19 6.57 -13.83 5.10
CA LEU A 19 7.21 -12.52 5.26
C LEU A 19 8.74 -12.62 5.33
N GLU A 20 9.28 -13.61 6.05
CA GLU A 20 10.72 -13.89 6.07
C GLU A 20 11.28 -14.17 4.65
N GLY A 21 10.54 -14.90 3.85
CA GLY A 21 10.92 -15.17 2.46
C GLY A 21 10.84 -13.92 1.57
N VAL A 22 9.84 -13.09 1.79
CA VAL A 22 9.67 -11.80 1.10
C VAL A 22 10.78 -10.81 1.47
N ASP A 23 11.21 -10.78 2.73
CA ASP A 23 12.27 -9.87 3.20
C ASP A 23 13.65 -10.18 2.59
N ARG A 24 13.87 -11.42 2.17
CA ARG A 24 15.09 -11.84 1.43
C ARG A 24 15.10 -11.36 -0.02
N VAL A 25 13.97 -10.94 -0.57
CA VAL A 25 13.89 -10.36 -1.90
C VAL A 25 14.17 -8.86 -1.80
N GLY A 26 15.09 -8.37 -2.61
CA GLY A 26 15.46 -6.96 -2.63
C GLY A 26 14.30 -6.03 -3.00
N ALA A 27 14.47 -4.74 -2.74
CA ALA A 27 13.52 -3.71 -3.14
C ALA A 27 13.30 -3.75 -4.66
N GLY A 28 12.04 -3.63 -5.08
CA GLY A 28 11.66 -3.70 -6.48
C GLY A 28 11.54 -5.11 -7.07
N ALA A 29 11.63 -6.16 -6.23
CA ALA A 29 11.37 -7.56 -6.60
C ALA A 29 12.08 -7.98 -7.90
N ASP A 30 13.36 -7.60 -8.08
CA ASP A 30 14.19 -7.84 -9.27
C ASP A 30 13.52 -7.38 -10.59
N GLY A 31 12.73 -6.31 -10.51
CA GLY A 31 12.04 -5.69 -11.64
C GLY A 31 10.63 -6.22 -11.89
N LEU A 32 10.17 -7.23 -11.13
CA LEU A 32 8.79 -7.67 -11.16
C LEU A 32 7.88 -6.60 -10.53
N MET A 33 6.82 -6.23 -11.22
CA MET A 33 5.90 -5.19 -10.78
C MET A 33 4.47 -5.72 -10.75
N PHE A 34 3.69 -5.30 -9.75
CA PHE A 34 2.29 -5.70 -9.63
C PHE A 34 1.37 -4.49 -9.56
N PHE A 35 0.29 -4.56 -10.33
CA PHE A 35 -0.82 -3.60 -10.29
C PHE A 35 -1.99 -4.24 -9.54
N PRO A 36 -2.41 -3.69 -8.37
CA PRO A 36 -3.23 -4.41 -7.39
C PRO A 36 -4.75 -4.40 -7.67
N TYR A 37 -5.17 -4.29 -8.91
CA TYR A 37 -6.57 -4.03 -9.30
C TYR A 37 -7.44 -5.29 -9.34
N LEU A 38 -7.32 -6.18 -8.34
CA LEU A 38 -8.00 -7.48 -8.29
C LEU A 38 -9.54 -7.39 -8.35
N LEU A 39 -10.11 -6.33 -7.81
CA LEU A 39 -11.56 -6.07 -7.75
C LEU A 39 -11.96 -4.78 -8.47
N GLY A 40 -11.20 -4.38 -9.46
CA GLY A 40 -11.30 -3.06 -10.05
C GLY A 40 -10.52 -2.01 -9.24
N GLU A 41 -10.54 -0.77 -9.71
CA GLU A 41 -9.84 0.32 -9.04
C GLU A 41 -10.72 1.57 -8.96
N ARG A 42 -10.69 2.23 -7.81
CA ARG A 42 -11.35 3.53 -7.64
C ARG A 42 -10.41 4.66 -8.02
N ALA A 43 -9.32 4.83 -7.26
CA ALA A 43 -8.35 5.86 -7.52
C ALA A 43 -6.96 5.21 -7.73
N PRO A 44 -6.17 5.61 -8.72
CA PRO A 44 -6.38 6.77 -9.61
C PRO A 44 -7.21 6.49 -10.87
N LEU A 45 -7.48 5.23 -11.23
CA LEU A 45 -8.04 4.87 -12.54
C LEU A 45 -9.56 5.06 -12.68
N TRP A 46 -10.31 4.98 -11.57
CA TRP A 46 -11.78 5.01 -11.55
C TRP A 46 -12.42 4.01 -12.50
N ASP A 47 -11.89 2.78 -12.54
CA ASP A 47 -12.29 1.72 -13.44
C ASP A 47 -12.64 0.42 -12.70
N SER A 48 -13.91 0.09 -12.62
CA SER A 48 -14.38 -1.14 -11.99
C SER A 48 -14.07 -2.41 -12.81
N ALA A 49 -13.75 -2.25 -14.10
CA ALA A 49 -13.37 -3.34 -14.99
C ALA A 49 -11.86 -3.64 -14.99
N ALA A 50 -11.05 -2.78 -14.39
CA ALA A 50 -9.62 -3.02 -14.25
C ALA A 50 -9.34 -4.34 -13.49
N ARG A 51 -8.28 -5.03 -13.88
CA ARG A 51 -7.84 -6.29 -13.26
C ARG A 51 -6.37 -6.21 -12.90
N GLY A 52 -5.99 -6.95 -11.84
CA GLY A 52 -4.60 -7.05 -11.40
C GLY A 52 -3.69 -7.62 -12.48
N CYS A 53 -2.47 -7.11 -12.54
CA CYS A 53 -1.49 -7.51 -13.53
C CYS A 53 -0.09 -7.59 -12.91
N TYR A 54 0.63 -8.68 -13.20
CA TYR A 54 2.08 -8.75 -13.02
C TYR A 54 2.78 -8.41 -14.32
N HIS A 55 3.74 -7.50 -14.25
CA HIS A 55 4.54 -7.06 -15.40
C HIS A 55 6.02 -7.33 -15.15
N GLY A 56 6.71 -7.82 -16.18
CA GLY A 56 8.16 -8.07 -16.10
C GLY A 56 8.52 -9.42 -15.49
N ILE A 57 7.68 -10.45 -15.66
CA ILE A 57 7.96 -11.81 -15.18
C ILE A 57 9.21 -12.36 -15.87
N ASP A 58 10.11 -12.94 -15.07
CA ASP A 58 11.32 -13.62 -15.50
C ASP A 58 11.38 -15.04 -14.91
N MET A 59 12.17 -15.93 -15.51
CA MET A 59 12.33 -17.32 -15.04
C MET A 59 13.02 -17.42 -13.67
N ALA A 60 13.77 -16.41 -13.26
CA ALA A 60 14.43 -16.35 -11.96
C ALA A 60 13.45 -15.98 -10.82
N HIS A 61 12.29 -15.42 -11.14
CA HIS A 61 11.32 -15.01 -10.14
C HIS A 61 10.69 -16.23 -9.44
N THR A 62 10.76 -16.21 -8.11
CA THR A 62 10.12 -17.20 -7.23
C THR A 62 8.81 -16.64 -6.68
N ARG A 63 8.00 -17.48 -6.03
CA ARG A 63 6.76 -17.02 -5.36
C ARG A 63 6.99 -15.86 -4.39
N PHE A 64 8.18 -15.75 -3.79
CA PHE A 64 8.50 -14.64 -2.89
C PHE A 64 8.68 -13.31 -3.63
N HIS A 65 9.19 -13.33 -4.87
CA HIS A 65 9.23 -12.14 -5.73
C HIS A 65 7.80 -11.69 -6.09
N PHE A 66 6.88 -12.62 -6.38
CA PHE A 66 5.48 -12.29 -6.64
C PHE A 66 4.82 -11.66 -5.41
N ALA A 67 5.08 -12.19 -4.22
CA ALA A 67 4.57 -11.61 -2.98
C ALA A 67 5.17 -10.23 -2.71
N ARG A 68 6.49 -10.08 -2.86
CA ARG A 68 7.19 -8.80 -2.72
C ARG A 68 6.63 -7.75 -3.67
N ALA A 69 6.56 -8.06 -4.95
CA ALA A 69 6.01 -7.19 -5.97
C ALA A 69 4.56 -6.77 -5.66
N ALA A 70 3.75 -7.68 -5.11
CA ALA A 70 2.37 -7.37 -4.75
C ALA A 70 2.28 -6.45 -3.53
N MET A 71 3.11 -6.64 -2.51
CA MET A 71 3.19 -5.75 -1.36
C MET A 71 3.63 -4.34 -1.80
N GLU A 72 4.68 -4.26 -2.61
CA GLU A 72 5.18 -3.01 -3.16
C GLU A 72 4.17 -2.34 -4.10
N GLY A 73 3.48 -3.12 -4.95
CA GLY A 73 2.47 -2.61 -5.88
C GLY A 73 1.31 -1.91 -5.18
N VAL A 74 0.85 -2.43 -4.03
CA VAL A 74 -0.15 -1.75 -3.20
C VAL A 74 0.38 -0.41 -2.69
N LEU A 75 1.63 -0.36 -2.21
CA LEU A 75 2.24 0.87 -1.72
C LEU A 75 2.52 1.89 -2.84
N MET A 76 2.92 1.42 -4.04
CA MET A 76 3.07 2.28 -5.21
C MET A 76 1.75 2.91 -5.64
N ASN A 77 0.66 2.14 -5.64
CA ASN A 77 -0.68 2.66 -5.92
C ASN A 77 -1.12 3.69 -4.87
N LEU A 78 -0.87 3.43 -3.59
CA LEU A 78 -1.13 4.42 -2.53
C LEU A 78 -0.27 5.67 -2.69
N ARG A 79 0.98 5.53 -3.09
CA ARG A 79 1.88 6.66 -3.35
C ARG A 79 1.40 7.49 -4.55
N GLU A 80 0.86 6.87 -5.59
CA GLU A 80 0.26 7.56 -6.73
C GLU A 80 -0.94 8.42 -6.30
N ILE A 81 -1.81 7.87 -5.45
CA ILE A 81 -2.92 8.64 -4.86
C ILE A 81 -2.38 9.78 -3.98
N GLY A 82 -1.36 9.50 -3.18
CA GLY A 82 -0.69 10.49 -2.33
C GLY A 82 -0.04 11.62 -3.11
N SER A 83 0.49 11.35 -4.32
CA SER A 83 1.10 12.39 -5.17
C SER A 83 0.09 13.45 -5.60
N VAL A 84 -1.14 13.06 -5.89
CA VAL A 84 -2.24 13.98 -6.23
C VAL A 84 -2.62 14.87 -5.03
N LEU A 85 -2.58 14.33 -3.82
CA LEU A 85 -2.81 15.12 -2.60
C LEU A 85 -1.67 16.09 -2.33
N ALA A 86 -0.43 15.66 -2.58
CA ALA A 86 0.78 16.46 -2.37
C ALA A 86 0.89 17.67 -3.29
N GLU A 87 0.16 17.69 -4.42
CA GLU A 87 0.05 18.88 -5.28
C GLU A 87 -0.67 20.06 -4.60
N LYS A 88 -1.54 19.77 -3.62
CA LYS A 88 -2.35 20.78 -2.92
C LYS A 88 -1.79 21.16 -1.57
N GLU A 89 -1.24 20.18 -0.86
CA GLU A 89 -0.78 20.36 0.52
C GLU A 89 0.54 19.61 0.74
N LYS A 90 1.45 20.24 1.50
CA LYS A 90 2.72 19.60 1.86
C LYS A 90 2.49 18.47 2.87
N ILE A 91 2.58 17.24 2.40
CA ILE A 91 2.54 16.05 3.27
C ILE A 91 3.94 15.84 3.84
N THR A 92 4.06 15.74 5.16
CA THR A 92 5.34 15.56 5.85
C THR A 92 5.42 14.29 6.67
N ARG A 93 4.28 13.59 6.88
CA ARG A 93 4.19 12.44 7.78
C ARG A 93 2.99 11.57 7.40
N ILE A 94 3.11 10.27 7.63
CA ILE A 94 2.05 9.30 7.40
C ILE A 94 1.59 8.76 8.74
N TYR A 95 0.30 8.82 9.01
CA TYR A 95 -0.32 8.13 10.13
C TYR A 95 -0.92 6.83 9.63
N ALA A 96 -0.47 5.69 10.16
CA ALA A 96 -0.89 4.38 9.74
C ALA A 96 -1.61 3.63 10.86
N SER A 97 -2.71 2.94 10.50
CA SER A 97 -3.49 2.09 11.39
C SER A 97 -4.10 0.92 10.64
N GLY A 98 -4.50 -0.11 11.36
CA GLY A 98 -5.12 -1.32 10.78
C GLY A 98 -4.19 -2.53 10.78
N GLY A 99 -4.70 -3.69 10.33
CA GLY A 99 -4.02 -4.97 10.47
C GLY A 99 -2.63 -5.06 9.83
N PHE A 100 -2.35 -4.30 8.79
CA PHE A 100 -1.04 -4.30 8.12
C PHE A 100 0.09 -3.73 9.00
N THR A 101 -0.26 -2.90 10.00
CA THR A 101 0.73 -2.32 10.93
C THR A 101 1.30 -3.36 11.90
N GLN A 102 0.74 -4.57 11.93
CA GLN A 102 1.27 -5.70 12.68
C GLN A 102 2.54 -6.31 12.04
N SER A 103 2.86 -5.94 10.79
CA SER A 103 4.10 -6.33 10.12
C SER A 103 5.10 -5.17 10.14
N PRO A 104 6.12 -5.20 11.01
CA PRO A 104 7.16 -4.16 11.05
C PRO A 104 7.87 -3.99 9.70
N GLU A 105 8.05 -5.10 8.94
CA GLU A 105 8.67 -5.10 7.62
C GLU A 105 7.83 -4.28 6.64
N TYR A 106 6.51 -4.46 6.65
CA TYR A 106 5.61 -3.75 5.75
C TYR A 106 5.50 -2.26 6.12
N VAL A 107 5.55 -1.94 7.41
CA VAL A 107 5.59 -0.54 7.87
C VAL A 107 6.89 0.15 7.44
N ARG A 108 8.04 -0.53 7.56
CA ARG A 108 9.32 -0.02 7.04
C ARG A 108 9.27 0.20 5.53
N MET A 109 8.71 -0.76 4.79
CA MET A 109 8.52 -0.64 3.34
C MET A 109 7.63 0.56 2.99
N LEU A 110 6.56 0.81 3.73
CA LEU A 110 5.70 1.99 3.57
C LEU A 110 6.51 3.28 3.77
N ALA A 111 7.29 3.37 4.85
CA ALA A 111 8.15 4.53 5.10
C ALA A 111 9.15 4.76 3.96
N ASP A 112 9.82 3.70 3.51
CA ASP A 112 10.83 3.74 2.44
C ASP A 112 10.20 4.12 1.09
N VAL A 113 9.04 3.55 0.74
CA VAL A 113 8.32 3.87 -0.50
C VAL A 113 7.94 5.35 -0.55
N PHE A 114 7.43 5.90 0.55
CA PHE A 114 6.99 7.29 0.57
C PHE A 114 8.12 8.29 0.86
N GLY A 115 9.24 7.87 1.44
CA GLY A 115 10.31 8.75 1.92
C GLY A 115 9.83 9.65 3.06
N MET A 116 8.99 9.11 3.93
CA MET A 116 8.37 9.83 5.04
C MET A 116 8.33 8.97 6.29
N GLU A 117 8.38 9.63 7.46
CA GLU A 117 8.13 8.95 8.72
C GLU A 117 6.71 8.38 8.78
N VAL A 118 6.58 7.13 9.24
CA VAL A 118 5.29 6.51 9.52
C VAL A 118 5.06 6.50 11.03
N VAL A 119 3.96 7.09 11.44
CA VAL A 119 3.52 7.16 12.84
C VAL A 119 2.46 6.10 13.07
N LEU A 120 2.71 5.21 14.00
CA LEU A 120 1.75 4.21 14.47
C LEU A 120 1.09 4.69 15.76
N ASN A 121 -0.20 4.44 15.88
CA ASN A 121 -0.95 4.70 17.10
C ASN A 121 -1.21 3.39 17.88
N ASN A 122 -1.45 3.52 19.18
CA ASN A 122 -1.80 2.37 20.04
C ASN A 122 -3.21 1.84 19.84
N THR A 123 -3.99 2.48 18.98
CA THR A 123 -5.40 2.17 18.80
C THR A 123 -5.60 1.31 17.57
N GLY A 124 -5.86 0.00 17.76
CA GLY A 124 -6.16 -0.93 16.65
C GLY A 124 -7.39 -0.53 15.83
N GLU A 125 -8.30 0.28 16.40
CA GLU A 125 -9.61 0.61 15.84
C GLU A 125 -9.79 2.12 15.60
N ALA A 126 -8.85 2.73 14.87
CA ALA A 126 -8.89 4.17 14.57
C ALA A 126 -10.21 4.63 13.92
N GLY A 127 -10.84 3.78 13.11
CA GLY A 127 -12.14 4.06 12.50
C GLY A 127 -13.26 4.19 13.52
N CYS A 128 -13.31 3.30 14.54
CA CYS A 128 -14.30 3.34 15.61
C CYS A 128 -14.12 4.59 16.49
N ILE A 129 -12.87 4.94 16.79
CA ILE A 129 -12.55 6.16 17.53
C ILE A 129 -13.01 7.38 16.73
N GLY A 130 -12.67 7.45 15.44
CA GLY A 130 -13.12 8.55 14.58
C GLY A 130 -14.63 8.70 14.55
N ALA A 131 -15.37 7.59 14.43
CA ALA A 131 -16.83 7.62 14.46
C ALA A 131 -17.39 8.08 15.82
N ALA A 132 -16.81 7.64 16.94
CA ALA A 132 -17.21 8.08 18.29
C ALA A 132 -16.96 9.59 18.47
N LEU A 133 -15.82 10.09 18.00
CA LEU A 133 -15.46 11.50 18.06
C LEU A 133 -16.40 12.38 17.24
N LEU A 134 -16.82 11.93 16.05
CA LEU A 134 -17.85 12.61 15.26
C LEU A 134 -19.18 12.67 16.02
N GLY A 135 -19.57 11.59 16.72
CA GLY A 135 -20.74 11.55 17.58
C GLY A 135 -20.65 12.55 18.73
N LEU A 136 -19.55 12.58 19.48
CA LEU A 136 -19.31 13.53 20.57
C LEU A 136 -19.35 14.99 20.08
N ARG A 137 -18.80 15.26 18.90
CA ARG A 137 -18.88 16.58 18.28
C ARG A 137 -20.32 16.98 17.95
N ALA A 138 -21.11 16.04 17.38
CA ALA A 138 -22.50 16.28 17.06
C ALA A 138 -23.39 16.52 18.28
N MET A 139 -23.04 15.91 19.44
CA MET A 139 -23.75 16.11 20.71
C MET A 139 -23.29 17.38 21.45
N GLY A 140 -22.27 18.09 20.97
CA GLY A 140 -21.73 19.28 21.61
C GLY A 140 -20.81 19.01 22.79
N GLU A 141 -20.42 17.75 23.02
CA GLU A 141 -19.52 17.35 24.12
C GLU A 141 -18.04 17.77 23.87
N ILE A 142 -17.67 17.96 22.62
CA ILE A 142 -16.38 18.51 22.22
C ILE A 142 -16.58 19.72 21.29
N ALA A 143 -15.84 20.79 21.56
CA ALA A 143 -15.93 22.02 20.80
C ALA A 143 -15.09 22.01 19.54
N ASP A 144 -13.92 21.36 19.57
CA ASP A 144 -12.99 21.28 18.45
C ASP A 144 -12.30 19.91 18.42
N TYR A 145 -11.90 19.45 17.22
CA TYR A 145 -11.14 18.20 17.06
C TYR A 145 -9.71 18.31 17.61
N SER A 146 -9.18 19.53 17.82
CA SER A 146 -7.89 19.75 18.47
C SER A 146 -7.85 19.28 19.92
N ASP A 147 -9.02 19.22 20.58
CA ASP A 147 -9.16 18.72 21.96
C ASP A 147 -8.88 17.21 22.04
N LEU A 148 -8.82 16.55 20.91
CA LEU A 148 -8.69 15.10 20.78
C LEU A 148 -7.24 14.61 20.75
N ARG A 149 -6.27 15.48 20.79
CA ARG A 149 -4.83 15.12 20.76
C ARG A 149 -4.41 14.17 21.89
N GLY A 150 -5.18 14.11 22.98
CA GLY A 150 -4.97 13.18 24.09
C GLY A 150 -5.61 11.81 23.93
N PHE A 151 -6.47 11.61 22.92
CA PHE A 151 -7.18 10.33 22.70
C PHE A 151 -6.40 9.38 21.78
N VAL A 152 -5.43 9.87 21.06
CA VAL A 152 -4.59 9.06 20.15
C VAL A 152 -3.15 9.14 20.65
N GLU A 153 -2.74 8.08 21.33
CA GLU A 153 -1.34 7.96 21.75
C GLU A 153 -0.49 7.42 20.59
N ILE A 154 0.61 8.10 20.33
CA ILE A 154 1.64 7.62 19.39
C ILE A 154 2.37 6.45 20.05
N ALA A 155 2.30 5.29 19.43
CA ALA A 155 3.01 4.09 19.88
C ALA A 155 4.46 4.08 19.41
N GLU A 156 4.65 4.37 18.12
CA GLU A 156 5.94 4.25 17.47
C GLU A 156 6.02 5.23 16.29
N THR A 157 7.24 5.68 15.98
CA THR A 157 7.55 6.40 14.75
C THR A 157 8.64 5.64 14.01
N VAL A 158 8.33 5.20 12.80
CA VAL A 158 9.24 4.42 11.95
C VAL A 158 9.85 5.34 10.89
N PRO A 159 11.17 5.60 10.93
CA PRO A 159 11.84 6.41 9.93
C PRO A 159 11.99 5.65 8.62
N PHE A 160 12.12 6.36 7.50
CA PHE A 160 12.51 5.75 6.23
C PHE A 160 14.04 5.65 6.10
N ASN A 161 14.48 4.74 5.23
CA ASN A 161 15.88 4.62 4.81
C ASN A 161 16.08 5.35 3.49
N GLU A 162 17.01 6.31 3.45
CA GLU A 162 17.25 7.16 2.28
C GLU A 162 17.69 6.38 1.04
N GLU A 163 18.57 5.39 1.20
CA GLU A 163 19.08 4.57 0.09
C GLU A 163 17.94 3.76 -0.54
N ARG A 164 17.14 3.07 0.27
CA ARG A 164 15.97 2.34 -0.19
C ARG A 164 14.90 3.24 -0.77
N HIS A 165 14.73 4.44 -0.22
CA HIS A 165 13.82 5.42 -0.81
C HIS A 165 14.24 5.82 -2.22
N GLN A 166 15.53 6.00 -2.47
CA GLN A 166 16.04 6.30 -3.82
C GLN A 166 15.79 5.15 -4.80
N GLU A 167 15.96 3.90 -4.37
CA GLU A 167 15.59 2.73 -5.18
C GLU A 167 14.08 2.74 -5.49
N TYR A 168 13.23 2.93 -4.49
CA TYR A 168 11.79 3.03 -4.69
C TYR A 168 11.36 4.20 -5.56
N ASN A 169 12.09 5.30 -5.59
CA ASN A 169 11.84 6.39 -6.51
C ASN A 169 12.02 5.98 -7.98
N GLN A 170 12.99 5.10 -8.26
CA GLN A 170 13.18 4.56 -9.63
C GLN A 170 12.04 3.62 -10.00
N HIS A 171 11.64 2.73 -9.06
CA HIS A 171 10.51 1.81 -9.26
C HIS A 171 9.20 2.55 -9.43
N PHE A 172 8.97 3.61 -8.65
CA PHE A 172 7.76 4.42 -8.74
C PHE A 172 7.63 5.12 -10.10
N ARG A 173 8.71 5.69 -10.62
CA ARG A 173 8.70 6.27 -11.98
C ARG A 173 8.35 5.25 -13.06
N ARG A 174 8.86 4.02 -12.91
CA ARG A 174 8.52 2.92 -13.82
C ARG A 174 7.05 2.50 -13.66
N PHE A 175 6.56 2.42 -12.43
CA PHE A 175 5.16 2.15 -12.13
C PHE A 175 4.24 3.18 -12.80
N GLN A 176 4.51 4.46 -12.63
CA GLN A 176 3.73 5.55 -13.25
C GLN A 176 3.71 5.44 -14.78
N LYS A 177 4.86 5.17 -15.39
CA LYS A 177 4.93 4.98 -16.84
C LYS A 177 4.04 3.81 -17.29
N LEU A 178 4.17 2.66 -16.65
CA LEU A 178 3.41 1.45 -17.00
C LEU A 178 1.92 1.59 -16.68
N LEU A 179 1.55 2.40 -15.69
CA LEU A 179 0.16 2.67 -15.34
C LEU A 179 -0.66 3.19 -16.55
N HIS A 180 -0.01 3.91 -17.45
CA HIS A 180 -0.64 4.45 -18.66
C HIS A 180 -0.46 3.57 -19.91
N GLU A 181 0.45 2.60 -19.87
CA GLU A 181 0.79 1.76 -21.02
C GLU A 181 0.13 0.37 -20.94
N VAL A 182 -0.11 -0.15 -19.73
CA VAL A 182 -0.66 -1.49 -19.52
C VAL A 182 -2.18 -1.48 -19.65
N PRO A 183 -2.76 -2.32 -20.52
CA PRO A 183 -4.21 -2.47 -20.58
C PRO A 183 -4.69 -3.30 -19.37
N PHE A 184 -5.44 -2.68 -18.46
CA PHE A 184 -5.97 -3.37 -17.27
C PHE A 184 -7.37 -3.97 -17.47
N ARG A 185 -8.01 -3.76 -18.62
CA ARG A 185 -9.35 -4.29 -18.92
C ARG A 185 -9.25 -5.61 -19.67
N ILE A 186 -9.92 -6.64 -19.16
CA ILE A 186 -9.99 -7.94 -19.86
C ILE A 186 -10.71 -7.81 -21.21
N ASN A 187 -11.70 -6.90 -21.32
CA ASN A 187 -12.47 -6.72 -22.54
C ASN A 187 -11.65 -6.16 -23.70
N ASP A 188 -10.54 -5.48 -23.42
CA ASP A 188 -9.62 -4.99 -24.46
C ASP A 188 -8.90 -6.16 -25.19
N PHE A 189 -8.92 -7.37 -24.61
CA PHE A 189 -8.39 -8.60 -25.21
C PHE A 189 -9.45 -9.50 -25.83
N ARG A 190 -10.72 -9.30 -25.52
CA ARG A 190 -11.83 -9.96 -26.20
C ARG A 190 -12.30 -8.98 -27.26
N GLY A 191 -11.71 -9.08 -28.47
CA GLY A 191 -12.17 -8.30 -29.59
C GLY A 191 -13.70 -8.34 -29.64
N ASP A 192 -14.32 -7.23 -30.04
CA ASP A 192 -15.76 -7.06 -30.20
C ASP A 192 -16.33 -8.22 -31.03
N GLY A 193 -16.59 -9.33 -30.38
CA GLY A 193 -17.18 -10.52 -30.94
C GLY A 193 -18.64 -10.53 -30.59
N GLY A 194 -19.40 -9.92 -31.51
CA GLY A 194 -20.78 -10.19 -31.87
C GLY A 194 -21.83 -10.24 -30.76
#